data_57147f6879b200d8b511cfea3216bb4d
#
_entry.id   57147f6879b200d8b511cfea3216bb4d
#
_cell.length_a   1.000
_cell.length_b   1.000
_cell.length_c   1.000
_cell.angle_alpha   90.00
_cell.angle_beta   90.00
_cell.angle_gamma   90.00
#
_symmetry.space_group_name_H-M   'P 1'
#
loop_
_entity.id
_entity.type
_entity.pdbx_description
1 polymer ?
#
loop_
_entity_poly.entity_id
_entity_poly.type
_entity_poly.pdbx_seq_one_letter_code
_entity_poly.pdbx_strand_id
1 'polypeptide(L)'
;GDLSQQLSDFFTKMSDIAANPGDLAPRAAALEQGNSLANAFNVTAQVLSDLEYQLSGTIDQEADEVNRLIDSLGVVNGRLRSSNIGAAPPNALLDERDRLITEISKKVRITTTFGPRYDVDVRLGSHASGPQILEGETSYTLKPIHSETDGVVYRLGAKTIVKKLDDGSMKGLSSALLVIQGTQTELDTLTNRFVSEINAAHTAGIDFDGDLGKELFTARAFSLEQAKTNSQVLDISVLEVPGKIDRVPDATFQYSAATASWNAYDLNNKLLASG
;
A
#
# COMPACT_ATOMS: atom_id res chain seq x y z
N GLY A 1 -23.23 7.69 10.23
CA GLY A 1 -23.11 8.83 9.33
C GLY A 1 -21.77 8.81 8.66
N ASP A 2 -21.62 9.36 7.48
CA ASP A 2 -20.32 9.48 6.84
C ASP A 2 -19.48 10.58 7.52
N LEU A 3 -18.18 10.63 7.21
CA LEU A 3 -17.26 11.59 7.80
C LEU A 3 -17.66 13.05 7.51
N SER A 4 -18.26 13.31 6.34
CA SER A 4 -18.76 14.63 5.94
C SER A 4 -19.90 15.11 6.85
N GLN A 5 -20.82 14.21 7.20
CA GLN A 5 -21.90 14.51 8.15
C GLN A 5 -21.35 14.82 9.55
N GLN A 6 -20.37 14.02 10.03
CA GLN A 6 -19.73 14.24 11.34
C GLN A 6 -19.04 15.61 11.41
N LEU A 7 -18.36 16.01 10.32
CA LEU A 7 -17.75 17.34 10.21
C LEU A 7 -18.80 18.46 10.25
N SER A 8 -19.88 18.32 9.50
CA SER A 8 -20.98 19.30 9.49
C SER A 8 -21.64 19.45 10.86
N ASP A 9 -21.88 18.32 11.53
CA ASP A 9 -22.46 18.30 12.87
C ASP A 9 -21.54 18.97 13.89
N PHE A 10 -20.23 18.74 13.80
CA PHE A 10 -19.25 19.40 14.66
C PHE A 10 -19.30 20.94 14.50
N PHE A 11 -19.27 21.45 13.28
CA PHE A 11 -19.37 22.90 13.05
C PHE A 11 -20.72 23.49 13.48
N THR A 12 -21.80 22.72 13.36
CA THR A 12 -23.09 23.10 13.87
C THR A 12 -23.07 23.28 15.39
N LYS A 13 -22.44 22.32 16.12
CA LYS A 13 -22.28 22.43 17.58
C LYS A 13 -21.39 23.60 17.99
N MET A 14 -20.33 23.89 17.22
CA MET A 14 -19.54 25.11 17.47
C MET A 14 -20.33 26.40 17.26
N SER A 15 -21.23 26.43 16.27
CA SER A 15 -22.14 27.55 16.07
C SER A 15 -23.15 27.72 17.22
N ASP A 16 -23.65 26.61 17.80
CA ASP A 16 -24.54 26.63 18.98
C ASP A 16 -23.84 27.27 20.19
N ILE A 17 -22.54 26.99 20.41
CA ILE A 17 -21.73 27.62 21.46
C ILE A 17 -21.61 29.13 21.20
N ALA A 18 -21.36 29.54 19.96
CA ALA A 18 -21.20 30.96 19.59
C ALA A 18 -22.49 31.76 19.83
N ALA A 19 -23.64 31.11 19.65
CA ALA A 19 -24.95 31.74 19.92
C ALA A 19 -25.24 31.94 21.43
N ASN A 20 -24.77 31.02 22.30
CA ASN A 20 -25.01 31.04 23.75
C ASN A 20 -23.72 30.67 24.51
N PRO A 21 -22.72 31.54 24.56
CA PRO A 21 -21.40 31.21 25.08
C PRO A 21 -21.35 30.93 26.60
N GLY A 22 -22.33 31.41 27.36
CA GLY A 22 -22.47 31.16 28.80
C GLY A 22 -23.13 29.84 29.18
N ASP A 23 -23.73 29.11 28.22
CA ASP A 23 -24.41 27.85 28.47
C ASP A 23 -23.44 26.64 28.40
N LEU A 24 -23.47 25.81 29.45
CA LEU A 24 -22.63 24.62 29.54
C LEU A 24 -23.12 23.46 28.66
N ALA A 25 -24.41 23.39 28.35
CA ALA A 25 -24.99 22.30 27.61
C ALA A 25 -24.51 22.25 26.14
N PRO A 26 -24.48 23.35 25.36
CA PRO A 26 -23.86 23.38 24.03
C PRO A 26 -22.38 23.04 24.05
N ARG A 27 -21.63 23.46 25.09
CA ARG A 27 -20.20 23.12 25.23
C ARG A 27 -19.97 21.62 25.42
N ALA A 28 -20.74 20.97 26.30
CA ALA A 28 -20.68 19.53 26.48
C ALA A 28 -21.04 18.76 25.20
N ALA A 29 -22.09 19.21 24.48
CA ALA A 29 -22.50 18.62 23.21
C ALA A 29 -21.44 18.77 22.12
N ALA A 30 -20.72 19.89 22.06
CA ALA A 30 -19.63 20.09 21.09
C ALA A 30 -18.41 19.22 21.39
N LEU A 31 -18.06 19.02 22.66
CA LEU A 31 -16.98 18.10 23.06
C LEU A 31 -17.32 16.66 22.70
N GLU A 32 -18.56 16.22 22.95
CA GLU A 32 -19.03 14.88 22.57
C GLU A 32 -18.99 14.68 21.05
N GLN A 33 -19.44 15.70 20.28
CA GLN A 33 -19.38 15.67 18.83
C GLN A 33 -17.93 15.66 18.32
N GLY A 34 -17.02 16.40 18.98
CA GLY A 34 -15.58 16.36 18.69
C GLY A 34 -14.97 14.98 18.88
N ASN A 35 -15.33 14.32 20.00
CA ASN A 35 -14.91 12.92 20.26
C ASN A 35 -15.47 11.95 19.20
N SER A 36 -16.75 12.11 18.82
CA SER A 36 -17.39 11.30 17.79
C SER A 36 -16.69 11.48 16.43
N LEU A 37 -16.35 12.72 16.08
CA LEU A 37 -15.62 13.04 14.86
C LEU A 37 -14.19 12.44 14.87
N ALA A 38 -13.46 12.60 15.97
CA ALA A 38 -12.12 12.00 16.10
C ALA A 38 -12.18 10.47 15.97
N ASN A 39 -13.17 9.83 16.59
CA ASN A 39 -13.37 8.40 16.44
C ASN A 39 -13.72 8.01 14.99
N ALA A 40 -14.53 8.80 14.28
CA ALA A 40 -14.86 8.54 12.88
C ALA A 40 -13.61 8.61 11.97
N PHE A 41 -12.72 9.58 12.18
CA PHE A 41 -11.43 9.63 11.48
C PHE A 41 -10.60 8.39 11.74
N ASN A 42 -10.44 8.01 13.02
CA ASN A 42 -9.63 6.83 13.40
C ASN A 42 -10.20 5.54 12.83
N VAL A 43 -11.51 5.32 12.88
CA VAL A 43 -12.17 4.14 12.32
C VAL A 43 -11.99 4.10 10.80
N THR A 44 -12.13 5.23 10.12
CA THR A 44 -11.94 5.30 8.66
C THR A 44 -10.49 4.97 8.28
N ALA A 45 -9.52 5.52 9.00
CA ALA A 45 -8.10 5.23 8.78
C ALA A 45 -7.80 3.73 9.00
N GLN A 46 -8.36 3.12 10.06
CA GLN A 46 -8.18 1.70 10.33
C GLN A 46 -8.77 0.83 9.23
N VAL A 47 -9.98 1.12 8.76
CA VAL A 47 -10.63 0.39 7.66
C VAL A 47 -9.79 0.45 6.38
N LEU A 48 -9.23 1.62 6.04
CA LEU A 48 -8.36 1.75 4.88
C LEU A 48 -7.06 0.95 5.04
N SER A 49 -6.46 0.95 6.23
CA SER A 49 -5.28 0.15 6.55
C SER A 49 -5.56 -1.36 6.44
N ASP A 50 -6.69 -1.81 6.97
CA ASP A 50 -7.08 -3.22 6.88
C ASP A 50 -7.33 -3.65 5.43
N LEU A 51 -7.94 -2.78 4.61
CA LEU A 51 -8.15 -3.03 3.18
C LEU A 51 -6.82 -3.09 2.42
N GLU A 52 -5.88 -2.20 2.73
CA GLU A 52 -4.53 -2.22 2.15
C GLU A 52 -3.82 -3.53 2.44
N TYR A 53 -3.85 -3.95 3.71
CA TYR A 53 -3.26 -5.22 4.13
C TYR A 53 -3.88 -6.43 3.42
N GLN A 54 -5.21 -6.49 3.32
CA GLN A 54 -5.92 -7.57 2.63
C GLN A 54 -5.61 -7.60 1.14
N LEU A 55 -5.58 -6.43 0.48
CA LEU A 55 -5.23 -6.35 -0.94
C LEU A 55 -3.79 -6.76 -1.20
N SER A 56 -2.85 -6.33 -0.37
CA SER A 56 -1.45 -6.72 -0.46
C SER A 56 -1.29 -8.24 -0.36
N GLY A 57 -1.93 -8.86 0.62
CA GLY A 57 -1.95 -10.33 0.75
C GLY A 57 -2.60 -11.04 -0.44
N THR A 58 -3.65 -10.47 -1.02
CA THR A 58 -4.29 -11.03 -2.21
C THR A 58 -3.38 -10.95 -3.44
N ILE A 59 -2.65 -9.82 -3.60
CA ILE A 59 -1.67 -9.66 -4.69
C ILE A 59 -0.54 -10.69 -4.58
N ASP A 60 -0.05 -10.95 -3.37
CA ASP A 60 0.98 -11.97 -3.14
C ASP A 60 0.45 -13.38 -3.51
N GLN A 61 -0.76 -13.73 -3.09
CA GLN A 61 -1.39 -15.01 -3.44
C GLN A 61 -1.62 -15.16 -4.95
N GLU A 62 -2.06 -14.11 -5.62
CA GLU A 62 -2.24 -14.11 -7.08
C GLU A 62 -0.90 -14.29 -7.82
N ALA A 63 0.17 -13.64 -7.33
CA ALA A 63 1.51 -13.82 -7.90
C ALA A 63 2.03 -15.26 -7.73
N ASP A 64 1.82 -15.86 -6.56
CA ASP A 64 2.17 -17.26 -6.31
C ASP A 64 1.39 -18.21 -7.22
N GLU A 65 0.11 -17.93 -7.48
CA GLU A 65 -0.70 -18.72 -8.40
C GLU A 65 -0.19 -18.57 -9.85
N VAL A 66 0.15 -17.36 -10.30
CA VAL A 66 0.77 -17.14 -11.61
C VAL A 66 2.06 -17.94 -11.73
N ASN A 67 2.92 -17.92 -10.72
CA ASN A 67 4.17 -18.68 -10.71
C ASN A 67 3.89 -20.19 -10.83
N ARG A 68 2.96 -20.74 -10.07
CA ARG A 68 2.57 -22.16 -10.18
C ARG A 68 2.05 -22.54 -11.57
N LEU A 69 1.24 -21.70 -12.19
CA LEU A 69 0.72 -21.93 -13.55
C LEU A 69 1.85 -21.89 -14.59
N ILE A 70 2.79 -20.96 -14.45
CA ILE A 70 3.95 -20.85 -15.32
C ILE A 70 4.88 -22.09 -15.18
N ASP A 71 5.14 -22.52 -13.95
CA ASP A 71 5.94 -23.74 -13.68
C ASP A 71 5.26 -24.98 -14.31
N SER A 72 3.93 -25.10 -14.15
CA SER A 72 3.15 -26.19 -14.76
C SER A 72 3.24 -26.16 -16.29
N LEU A 73 3.18 -24.96 -16.87
CA LEU A 73 3.34 -24.78 -18.33
C LEU A 73 4.75 -25.18 -18.80
N GLY A 74 5.78 -24.87 -18.01
CA GLY A 74 7.15 -25.31 -18.26
C GLY A 74 7.29 -26.84 -18.28
N VAL A 75 6.61 -27.54 -17.35
CA VAL A 75 6.55 -29.02 -17.34
C VAL A 75 5.85 -29.56 -18.58
N VAL A 76 4.74 -28.94 -19.01
CA VAL A 76 4.02 -29.34 -20.24
C VAL A 76 4.91 -29.10 -21.46
N ASN A 77 5.63 -27.97 -21.53
CA ASN A 77 6.60 -27.72 -22.59
C ASN A 77 7.66 -28.83 -22.70
N GLY A 78 8.23 -29.27 -21.57
CA GLY A 78 9.22 -30.36 -21.53
C GLY A 78 8.66 -31.66 -22.10
N ARG A 79 7.41 -32.02 -21.77
CA ARG A 79 6.72 -33.18 -22.31
C ARG A 79 6.43 -33.05 -23.80
N LEU A 80 6.02 -31.87 -24.28
CA LEU A 80 5.79 -31.58 -25.69
C LEU A 80 7.09 -31.72 -26.48
N ARG A 81 8.21 -31.19 -25.97
CA ARG A 81 9.53 -31.25 -26.61
C ARG A 81 10.11 -32.67 -26.67
N SER A 82 9.76 -33.49 -25.69
CA SER A 82 10.18 -34.91 -25.64
C SER A 82 9.28 -35.87 -26.41
N SER A 83 8.10 -35.42 -26.87
CA SER A 83 7.19 -36.24 -27.67
C SER A 83 7.79 -36.55 -29.06
N ASN A 84 7.49 -37.76 -29.56
CA ASN A 84 8.04 -38.24 -30.84
C ASN A 84 7.56 -37.37 -32.02
N ILE A 85 8.51 -36.80 -32.76
CA ILE A 85 8.24 -36.08 -34.01
C ILE A 85 7.83 -37.13 -35.06
N GLY A 86 6.57 -37.10 -35.51
CA GLY A 86 6.05 -38.05 -36.51
C GLY A 86 4.95 -38.98 -36.00
N ALA A 87 4.72 -39.00 -34.68
CA ALA A 87 3.48 -39.52 -34.08
C ALA A 87 2.32 -38.51 -34.21
N ALA A 88 1.09 -38.98 -33.97
CA ALA A 88 -0.06 -38.08 -33.89
C ALA A 88 0.19 -36.98 -32.82
N PRO A 89 -0.28 -35.73 -33.04
CA PRO A 89 -0.14 -34.66 -32.09
C PRO A 89 -0.60 -35.07 -30.69
N PRO A 90 0.09 -34.76 -29.63
CA PRO A 90 -0.30 -35.14 -28.27
C PRO A 90 -1.42 -34.20 -27.75
N ASN A 91 -2.63 -34.38 -28.27
CA ASN A 91 -3.77 -33.49 -28.07
C ASN A 91 -4.02 -33.18 -26.60
N ALA A 92 -3.91 -34.17 -25.69
CA ALA A 92 -4.11 -33.93 -24.26
C ALA A 92 -3.07 -32.94 -23.66
N LEU A 93 -1.82 -32.94 -24.16
CA LEU A 93 -0.83 -31.97 -23.75
C LEU A 93 -1.07 -30.58 -24.37
N LEU A 94 -1.60 -30.55 -25.59
CA LEU A 94 -1.97 -29.29 -26.24
C LEU A 94 -3.15 -28.64 -25.52
N ASP A 95 -4.18 -29.41 -25.17
CA ASP A 95 -5.32 -28.94 -24.39
C ASP A 95 -4.88 -28.40 -23.02
N GLU A 96 -4.00 -29.10 -22.33
CA GLU A 96 -3.46 -28.68 -21.04
C GLU A 96 -2.63 -27.40 -21.16
N ARG A 97 -1.77 -27.29 -22.18
CA ARG A 97 -1.01 -26.08 -22.50
C ARG A 97 -1.96 -24.89 -22.69
N ASP A 98 -2.98 -25.05 -23.54
CA ASP A 98 -3.90 -23.96 -23.88
C ASP A 98 -4.78 -23.57 -22.69
N ARG A 99 -5.15 -24.53 -21.85
CA ARG A 99 -5.81 -24.28 -20.57
C ARG A 99 -4.92 -23.41 -19.65
N LEU A 100 -3.67 -23.80 -19.45
CA LEU A 100 -2.71 -23.05 -18.60
C LEU A 100 -2.47 -21.64 -19.13
N ILE A 101 -2.28 -21.46 -20.45
CA ILE A 101 -2.15 -20.14 -21.07
C ILE A 101 -3.39 -19.29 -20.79
N THR A 102 -4.58 -19.88 -20.91
CA THR A 102 -5.84 -19.19 -20.63
C THR A 102 -5.93 -18.73 -19.16
N GLU A 103 -5.58 -19.61 -18.22
CA GLU A 103 -5.60 -19.27 -16.79
C GLU A 103 -4.59 -18.17 -16.45
N ILE A 104 -3.35 -18.23 -16.98
CA ILE A 104 -2.34 -17.18 -16.81
C ILE A 104 -2.86 -15.87 -17.38
N SER A 105 -3.47 -15.87 -18.57
CA SER A 105 -3.94 -14.67 -19.26
C SER A 105 -5.08 -13.93 -18.52
N LYS A 106 -5.85 -14.63 -17.68
CA LYS A 106 -6.85 -14.01 -16.79
C LYS A 106 -6.20 -13.18 -15.69
N LYS A 107 -5.04 -13.62 -15.23
CA LYS A 107 -4.31 -13.01 -14.11
C LYS A 107 -3.39 -11.89 -14.55
N VAL A 108 -2.63 -12.09 -15.63
CA VAL A 108 -1.70 -11.12 -16.20
C VAL A 108 -1.76 -11.12 -17.70
N ARG A 109 -1.58 -9.95 -18.33
CA ARG A 109 -1.43 -9.87 -19.79
C ARG A 109 -0.15 -10.55 -20.21
N ILE A 110 -0.26 -11.49 -21.16
CA ILE A 110 0.86 -12.21 -21.73
C ILE A 110 0.87 -12.17 -23.26
N THR A 111 2.05 -12.37 -23.82
CA THR A 111 2.26 -12.64 -25.24
C THR A 111 2.95 -14.00 -25.37
N THR A 112 2.47 -14.86 -26.25
CA THR A 112 2.96 -16.21 -26.45
C THR A 112 3.64 -16.36 -27.82
N THR A 113 4.71 -17.16 -27.87
CA THR A 113 5.40 -17.56 -29.11
C THR A 113 5.50 -19.07 -29.13
N PHE A 114 4.94 -19.71 -30.14
CA PHE A 114 4.93 -21.16 -30.26
C PHE A 114 6.19 -21.66 -30.98
N GLY A 115 6.81 -22.67 -30.38
CA GLY A 115 7.96 -23.38 -30.95
C GLY A 115 7.55 -24.49 -31.92
N PRO A 116 8.53 -25.06 -32.64
CA PRO A 116 8.31 -26.09 -33.67
C PRO A 116 7.81 -27.44 -33.11
N ARG A 117 7.91 -27.66 -31.82
CA ARG A 117 7.43 -28.85 -31.09
C ARG A 117 6.16 -28.58 -30.29
N TYR A 118 5.40 -27.55 -30.69
CA TYR A 118 4.19 -27.12 -30.00
C TYR A 118 4.43 -26.53 -28.59
N ASP A 119 5.68 -26.43 -28.15
CA ASP A 119 6.07 -25.72 -26.94
C ASP A 119 5.79 -24.21 -27.07
N VAL A 120 5.72 -23.51 -25.96
CA VAL A 120 5.39 -22.09 -25.94
C VAL A 120 6.34 -21.31 -25.03
N ASP A 121 6.90 -20.21 -25.55
CA ASP A 121 7.55 -19.19 -24.75
C ASP A 121 6.53 -18.11 -24.39
N VAL A 122 6.61 -17.61 -23.16
CA VAL A 122 5.65 -16.63 -22.62
C VAL A 122 6.37 -15.39 -22.14
N ARG A 123 5.89 -14.23 -22.57
CA ARG A 123 6.35 -12.92 -22.14
C ARG A 123 5.23 -12.14 -21.46
N LEU A 124 5.60 -11.34 -20.48
CA LEU A 124 4.68 -10.47 -19.78
C LEU A 124 4.39 -9.22 -20.64
N GLY A 125 3.11 -8.83 -20.68
CA GLY A 125 2.66 -7.65 -21.41
C GLY A 125 2.12 -7.95 -22.81
N SER A 126 1.76 -6.88 -23.53
CA SER A 126 1.11 -6.93 -24.84
C SER A 126 2.08 -6.94 -26.03
N HIS A 127 3.39 -6.91 -25.76
CA HIS A 127 4.41 -6.84 -26.79
C HIS A 127 5.40 -8.01 -26.74
N ALA A 128 5.85 -8.45 -27.90
CA ALA A 128 6.86 -9.51 -28.02
C ALA A 128 8.24 -9.14 -27.44
N SER A 129 8.47 -7.86 -27.13
CA SER A 129 9.64 -7.35 -26.43
C SER A 129 9.48 -7.33 -24.89
N GLY A 130 8.33 -7.76 -24.39
CA GLY A 130 8.07 -7.83 -22.94
C GLY A 130 9.03 -8.76 -22.21
N PRO A 131 9.15 -8.63 -20.86
CA PRO A 131 10.00 -9.50 -20.07
C PRO A 131 9.56 -10.96 -20.18
N GLN A 132 10.53 -11.87 -20.31
CA GLN A 132 10.28 -13.30 -20.42
C GLN A 132 9.90 -13.89 -19.08
N ILE A 133 8.75 -14.58 -19.00
CA ILE A 133 8.30 -15.29 -17.80
C ILE A 133 8.40 -16.80 -17.92
N LEU A 134 8.44 -17.33 -19.16
CA LEU A 134 8.76 -18.72 -19.46
C LEU A 134 9.56 -18.80 -20.76
N GLU A 135 10.68 -19.49 -20.72
CA GLU A 135 11.53 -19.81 -21.89
C GLU A 135 11.78 -21.31 -21.93
N GLY A 136 11.16 -21.97 -22.87
CA GLY A 136 11.19 -23.45 -22.92
C GLY A 136 10.61 -24.04 -21.62
N GLU A 137 11.47 -24.65 -20.80
CA GLU A 137 11.12 -25.23 -19.49
C GLU A 137 11.51 -24.33 -18.32
N THR A 138 12.22 -23.23 -18.58
CA THR A 138 12.72 -22.33 -17.54
C THR A 138 11.70 -21.25 -17.23
N SER A 139 11.19 -21.25 -16.02
CA SER A 139 10.31 -20.21 -15.49
C SER A 139 11.08 -19.12 -14.76
N TYR A 140 10.57 -17.88 -14.82
CA TYR A 140 11.07 -16.74 -14.06
C TYR A 140 10.02 -16.28 -13.08
N THR A 141 10.34 -16.36 -11.80
CA THR A 141 9.41 -16.03 -10.71
C THR A 141 9.02 -14.55 -10.75
N LEU A 142 7.72 -14.29 -10.72
CA LEU A 142 7.13 -12.96 -10.55
C LEU A 142 6.92 -12.71 -9.06
N LYS A 143 7.62 -11.72 -8.49
CA LYS A 143 7.52 -11.39 -7.06
C LYS A 143 7.02 -9.96 -6.89
N PRO A 144 5.89 -9.74 -6.20
CA PRO A 144 5.43 -8.41 -5.83
C PRO A 144 6.43 -7.72 -4.87
N ILE A 145 6.57 -6.43 -5.03
CA ILE A 145 7.28 -5.53 -4.13
C ILE A 145 6.31 -4.39 -3.82
N HIS A 146 5.80 -4.37 -2.60
CA HIS A 146 4.88 -3.33 -2.15
C HIS A 146 5.66 -2.04 -1.89
N SER A 147 5.14 -0.93 -2.35
CA SER A 147 5.69 0.41 -2.19
C SER A 147 4.58 1.33 -1.72
N GLU A 148 4.88 2.20 -0.79
CA GLU A 148 3.91 3.17 -0.29
C GLU A 148 3.55 4.25 -1.31
N THR A 149 4.45 4.53 -2.25
CA THR A 149 4.27 5.61 -3.23
C THR A 149 3.87 5.11 -4.60
N ASP A 150 4.37 3.94 -5.01
CA ASP A 150 4.19 3.37 -6.34
C ASP A 150 3.18 2.19 -6.35
N GLY A 151 2.54 1.92 -5.21
CA GLY A 151 1.67 0.76 -5.02
C GLY A 151 2.45 -0.55 -5.08
N VAL A 152 2.29 -1.32 -6.14
CA VAL A 152 3.03 -2.57 -6.34
C VAL A 152 3.84 -2.52 -7.61
N VAL A 153 5.12 -2.78 -7.49
CA VAL A 153 6.00 -3.11 -8.61
C VAL A 153 6.35 -4.60 -8.54
N TYR A 154 6.70 -5.19 -9.66
CA TYR A 154 6.97 -6.63 -9.73
C TYR A 154 8.42 -6.87 -10.10
N ARG A 155 9.09 -7.74 -9.36
CA ARG A 155 10.41 -8.26 -9.74
C ARG A 155 10.22 -9.58 -10.45
N LEU A 156 10.78 -9.67 -11.67
CA LEU A 156 10.80 -10.87 -12.47
C LEU A 156 12.21 -11.46 -12.48
N GLY A 157 12.35 -12.68 -11.98
CA GLY A 157 13.65 -13.30 -11.79
C GLY A 157 14.58 -12.47 -10.88
N ALA A 158 15.88 -12.45 -11.22
CA ALA A 158 16.90 -11.83 -10.35
C ALA A 158 16.98 -10.30 -10.47
N LYS A 159 16.65 -9.71 -11.63
CA LYS A 159 17.05 -8.30 -11.92
C LYS A 159 15.97 -7.46 -12.62
N THR A 160 14.96 -8.05 -13.24
CA THR A 160 13.99 -7.28 -14.06
C THR A 160 12.89 -6.71 -13.17
N ILE A 161 12.72 -5.40 -13.22
CA ILE A 161 11.62 -4.70 -12.53
C ILE A 161 10.54 -4.34 -13.54
N VAL A 162 9.32 -4.77 -13.26
CA VAL A 162 8.11 -4.44 -14.00
C VAL A 162 7.30 -3.48 -13.14
N LYS A 163 7.31 -2.20 -13.53
CA LYS A 163 6.66 -1.14 -12.74
C LYS A 163 5.13 -1.21 -12.80
N LYS A 164 4.59 -1.74 -13.89
CA LYS A 164 3.14 -1.77 -14.13
C LYS A 164 2.77 -2.96 -14.99
N LEU A 165 1.70 -3.65 -14.61
CA LEU A 165 1.07 -4.69 -15.45
C LEU A 165 0.09 -4.02 -16.44
N ASP A 166 0.01 -4.58 -17.65
CA ASP A 166 -0.83 -4.00 -18.69
C ASP A 166 -2.33 -4.30 -18.48
N ASP A 167 -2.64 -5.54 -18.02
CA ASP A 167 -4.02 -6.04 -17.89
C ASP A 167 -4.07 -7.28 -16.98
N GLY A 168 -5.28 -7.78 -16.71
CA GLY A 168 -5.54 -8.95 -15.86
C GLY A 168 -5.97 -8.59 -14.44
N SER A 169 -6.35 -9.62 -13.66
CA SER A 169 -6.80 -9.44 -12.27
C SER A 169 -5.75 -8.75 -11.40
N MET A 170 -4.48 -9.09 -11.57
CA MET A 170 -3.37 -8.51 -10.80
C MET A 170 -3.20 -7.01 -11.07
N LYS A 171 -3.44 -6.53 -12.30
CA LYS A 171 -3.47 -5.09 -12.59
C LYS A 171 -4.62 -4.42 -11.84
N GLY A 172 -5.81 -5.04 -11.85
CA GLY A 172 -6.96 -4.52 -11.12
C GLY A 172 -6.68 -4.35 -9.62
N LEU A 173 -6.11 -5.38 -9.00
CA LEU A 173 -5.72 -5.35 -7.59
C LEU A 173 -4.65 -4.28 -7.30
N SER A 174 -3.61 -4.18 -8.14
CA SER A 174 -2.57 -3.15 -7.99
C SER A 174 -3.15 -1.73 -8.12
N SER A 175 -4.12 -1.55 -9.02
CA SER A 175 -4.79 -0.25 -9.20
C SER A 175 -5.68 0.08 -7.99
N ALA A 176 -6.38 -0.90 -7.43
CA ALA A 176 -7.18 -0.74 -6.23
C ALA A 176 -6.32 -0.37 -5.02
N LEU A 177 -5.15 -1.00 -4.88
CA LEU A 177 -4.20 -0.67 -3.82
C LEU A 177 -3.73 0.78 -3.91
N LEU A 178 -3.37 1.26 -5.11
CA LEU A 178 -3.01 2.67 -5.32
C LEU A 178 -4.13 3.64 -4.95
N VAL A 179 -5.39 3.30 -5.24
CA VAL A 179 -6.55 4.13 -4.84
C VAL A 179 -6.67 4.18 -3.33
N ILE A 180 -6.51 3.06 -2.62
CA ILE A 180 -6.57 3.04 -1.15
C ILE A 180 -5.44 3.88 -0.56
N GLN A 181 -4.20 3.73 -1.00
CA GLN A 181 -3.07 4.52 -0.55
C GLN A 181 -3.26 6.02 -0.81
N GLY A 182 -3.81 6.37 -1.98
CA GLY A 182 -4.19 7.75 -2.29
C GLY A 182 -5.25 8.29 -1.32
N THR A 183 -6.29 7.50 -1.04
CA THR A 183 -7.37 7.88 -0.11
C THR A 183 -6.85 8.03 1.33
N GLN A 184 -5.93 7.16 1.78
CA GLN A 184 -5.26 7.31 3.08
C GLN A 184 -4.50 8.63 3.16
N THR A 185 -3.73 8.97 2.11
CA THR A 185 -2.97 10.22 2.03
C THR A 185 -3.90 11.45 2.08
N GLU A 186 -5.02 11.40 1.37
CA GLU A 186 -6.02 12.47 1.41
C GLU A 186 -6.69 12.59 2.78
N LEU A 187 -7.01 11.46 3.43
CA LEU A 187 -7.59 11.43 4.77
C LEU A 187 -6.60 12.03 5.80
N ASP A 188 -5.33 11.65 5.73
CA ASP A 188 -4.29 12.19 6.62
C ASP A 188 -4.10 13.70 6.42
N THR A 189 -4.08 14.15 5.18
CA THR A 189 -3.99 15.58 4.85
C THR A 189 -5.18 16.35 5.39
N LEU A 190 -6.39 15.83 5.21
CA LEU A 190 -7.62 16.44 5.73
C LEU A 190 -7.58 16.49 7.26
N THR A 191 -7.23 15.38 7.92
CA THR A 191 -7.17 15.28 9.38
C THR A 191 -6.17 16.25 9.97
N ASN A 192 -4.95 16.29 9.43
CA ASN A 192 -3.89 17.17 9.90
C ASN A 192 -4.27 18.64 9.74
N ARG A 193 -4.84 19.03 8.60
CA ARG A 193 -5.32 20.38 8.36
C ARG A 193 -6.45 20.74 9.31
N PHE A 194 -7.44 19.88 9.47
CA PHE A 194 -8.55 20.10 10.39
C PHE A 194 -8.07 20.31 11.83
N VAL A 195 -7.23 19.41 12.35
CA VAL A 195 -6.68 19.51 13.72
C VAL A 195 -5.88 20.81 13.89
N SER A 196 -5.01 21.13 12.94
CA SER A 196 -4.18 22.33 13.00
C SER A 196 -5.00 23.60 13.02
N GLU A 197 -5.98 23.75 12.12
CA GLU A 197 -6.82 24.94 12.01
C GLU A 197 -7.73 25.11 13.25
N ILE A 198 -8.33 24.02 13.73
CA ILE A 198 -9.18 24.07 14.93
C ILE A 198 -8.37 24.39 16.18
N ASN A 199 -7.20 23.76 16.37
CA ASN A 199 -6.32 24.04 17.49
C ASN A 199 -5.80 25.48 17.44
N ALA A 200 -5.40 25.97 16.28
CA ALA A 200 -4.96 27.36 16.10
C ALA A 200 -6.07 28.36 16.48
N ALA A 201 -7.30 28.12 16.03
CA ALA A 201 -8.44 28.96 16.37
C ALA A 201 -8.77 28.90 17.88
N HIS A 202 -8.71 27.71 18.49
CA HIS A 202 -9.05 27.53 19.90
C HIS A 202 -7.99 28.12 20.83
N THR A 203 -6.70 27.95 20.52
CA THR A 203 -5.58 28.51 21.33
C THR A 203 -5.45 30.01 21.20
N ALA A 204 -5.96 30.64 20.13
CA ALA A 204 -6.03 32.09 19.98
C ALA A 204 -7.21 32.72 20.77
N GLY A 205 -8.16 31.90 21.22
CA GLY A 205 -9.31 32.34 22.03
C GLY A 205 -8.92 32.60 23.48
N ILE A 206 -9.77 33.38 24.17
CA ILE A 206 -9.64 33.66 25.59
C ILE A 206 -10.92 33.18 26.26
N ASP A 207 -10.78 32.48 27.38
CA ASP A 207 -11.94 32.03 28.19
C ASP A 207 -12.51 33.14 29.08
N PHE A 208 -13.54 32.81 29.86
CA PHE A 208 -14.18 33.79 30.76
C PHE A 208 -13.32 34.21 31.95
N ASP A 209 -12.28 33.44 32.27
CA ASP A 209 -11.36 33.74 33.36
C ASP A 209 -10.14 34.55 32.84
N GLY A 210 -10.04 34.77 31.52
CA GLY A 210 -8.99 35.54 30.86
C GLY A 210 -7.79 34.67 30.44
N ASP A 211 -7.88 33.36 30.56
CA ASP A 211 -6.84 32.42 30.15
C ASP A 211 -6.96 32.10 28.68
N LEU A 212 -5.80 31.85 28.05
CA LEU A 212 -5.73 31.39 26.65
C LEU A 212 -6.31 29.96 26.52
N GLY A 213 -6.98 29.71 25.42
CA GLY A 213 -7.48 28.39 25.07
C GLY A 213 -6.34 27.37 24.95
N LYS A 214 -6.67 26.09 25.10
CA LYS A 214 -5.75 24.95 24.92
C LYS A 214 -6.08 24.22 23.62
N GLU A 215 -5.20 23.34 23.16
CA GLU A 215 -5.50 22.47 22.03
C GLU A 215 -6.76 21.62 22.31
N LEU A 216 -7.67 21.59 21.35
CA LEU A 216 -8.92 20.83 21.44
C LEU A 216 -8.72 19.39 20.99
N PHE A 217 -7.90 19.18 19.97
CA PHE A 217 -7.55 17.87 19.43
C PHE A 217 -6.06 17.57 19.63
N THR A 218 -5.75 16.37 20.04
CA THR A 218 -4.36 15.91 20.10
C THR A 218 -3.95 15.39 18.70
N ALA A 219 -2.91 15.95 18.13
CA ALA A 219 -2.32 15.42 16.91
C ALA A 219 -1.87 13.96 17.16
N ARG A 220 -1.97 13.13 16.12
CA ARG A 220 -1.52 11.73 16.19
C ARG A 220 -0.04 11.72 16.53
N ALA A 221 0.30 11.21 17.71
CA ALA A 221 1.69 10.98 18.07
C ALA A 221 2.25 9.86 17.18
N PHE A 222 3.42 10.08 16.56
CA PHE A 222 4.14 9.03 15.87
C PHE A 222 4.54 7.96 16.88
N SER A 223 4.15 6.70 16.65
CA SER A 223 4.62 5.58 17.45
C SER A 223 5.88 5.01 16.81
N LEU A 224 6.98 5.00 17.56
CA LEU A 224 8.20 4.28 17.19
C LEU A 224 8.09 2.86 17.75
N GLU A 225 7.99 1.87 16.87
CA GLU A 225 8.09 0.47 17.27
C GLU A 225 9.53 0.00 17.15
N GLN A 226 10.06 -0.50 18.25
CA GLN A 226 11.40 -1.07 18.26
C GLN A 226 11.39 -2.45 17.62
N ALA A 227 12.27 -2.69 16.66
CA ALA A 227 12.39 -4.02 16.05
C ALA A 227 12.76 -5.06 17.11
N LYS A 228 12.07 -6.20 17.14
CA LYS A 228 12.30 -7.30 18.10
C LYS A 228 13.72 -7.86 18.08
N THR A 229 14.50 -7.56 17.05
CA THR A 229 15.89 -7.98 16.85
C THR A 229 16.91 -6.99 17.41
N ASN A 230 16.48 -5.85 17.95
CA ASN A 230 17.40 -4.88 18.54
C ASN A 230 17.97 -5.43 19.86
N SER A 231 19.29 -5.43 19.98
CA SER A 231 20.00 -5.95 21.14
C SER A 231 20.03 -5.00 22.35
N GLN A 232 19.65 -3.73 22.15
CA GLN A 232 19.60 -2.71 23.18
C GLN A 232 18.33 -1.86 23.08
N VAL A 233 17.82 -1.43 24.22
CA VAL A 233 16.73 -0.46 24.30
C VAL A 233 17.30 0.91 23.91
N LEU A 234 16.78 1.48 22.83
CA LEU A 234 17.15 2.82 22.38
C LEU A 234 16.04 3.78 22.79
N ASP A 235 16.42 4.82 23.54
CA ASP A 235 15.52 5.92 23.84
C ASP A 235 15.57 6.91 22.67
N ILE A 236 14.62 6.80 21.75
CA ILE A 236 14.51 7.68 20.59
C ILE A 236 13.30 8.57 20.79
N SER A 237 13.51 9.87 20.90
CA SER A 237 12.45 10.85 20.87
C SER A 237 12.31 11.47 19.47
N VAL A 238 11.09 11.50 18.94
CA VAL A 238 10.79 12.24 17.70
C VAL A 238 10.48 13.68 18.08
N LEU A 239 11.28 14.61 17.59
CA LEU A 239 11.02 16.04 17.73
C LEU A 239 10.15 16.46 16.54
N GLU A 240 8.88 16.77 16.80
CA GLU A 240 8.03 17.39 15.79
C GLU A 240 8.55 18.80 15.46
N VAL A 241 8.84 19.03 14.19
CA VAL A 241 9.11 20.38 13.67
C VAL A 241 7.83 20.90 13.03
N PRO A 242 7.11 21.84 13.65
CA PRO A 242 5.85 22.34 13.12
C PRO A 242 5.98 22.81 11.67
N GLY A 243 5.12 22.32 10.79
CA GLY A 243 5.01 22.76 9.40
C GLY A 243 5.98 22.10 8.40
N LYS A 244 6.72 21.06 8.78
CA LYS A 244 7.67 20.40 7.87
C LYS A 244 7.37 18.93 7.53
N ILE A 245 6.35 18.33 8.11
CA ILE A 245 6.07 16.89 7.91
C ILE A 245 4.67 16.73 7.39
N ASP A 246 4.51 16.66 6.08
CA ASP A 246 3.24 16.24 5.45
C ASP A 246 3.03 14.72 5.57
N ARG A 247 4.08 13.94 5.64
CA ARG A 247 4.07 12.49 5.88
C ARG A 247 5.47 12.03 6.30
N VAL A 248 5.56 11.26 7.38
CA VAL A 248 6.78 10.50 7.69
C VAL A 248 6.62 9.14 7.00
N PRO A 249 7.41 8.82 5.97
CA PRO A 249 7.39 7.48 5.41
C PRO A 249 7.82 6.47 6.47
N ASP A 250 7.30 5.24 6.40
CA ASP A 250 7.83 4.16 7.21
C ASP A 250 9.33 4.03 6.91
N ALA A 251 10.13 4.29 7.92
CA ALA A 251 11.57 4.30 7.78
C ALA A 251 12.21 3.31 8.76
N THR A 252 13.21 2.58 8.27
CA THR A 252 14.07 1.78 9.12
C THR A 252 15.29 2.57 9.51
N PHE A 253 15.50 2.78 10.80
CA PHE A 253 16.68 3.44 11.32
C PHE A 253 17.77 2.41 11.66
N GLN A 254 18.96 2.59 11.09
CA GLN A 254 20.11 1.71 11.35
C GLN A 254 21.26 2.54 11.91
N TYR A 255 21.78 2.10 13.06
CA TYR A 255 22.99 2.69 13.65
C TYR A 255 24.23 1.96 13.16
N SER A 256 25.20 2.71 12.64
CA SER A 256 26.51 2.19 12.29
C SER A 256 27.52 2.54 13.39
N ALA A 257 27.92 1.54 14.16
CA ALA A 257 28.94 1.73 15.20
C ALA A 257 30.32 2.10 14.61
N ALA A 258 30.59 1.74 13.34
CA ALA A 258 31.86 2.05 12.68
C ALA A 258 32.01 3.52 12.31
N THR A 259 30.89 4.19 12.02
CA THR A 259 30.85 5.62 11.66
C THR A 259 30.21 6.48 12.74
N ALA A 260 29.71 5.86 13.83
CA ALA A 260 28.93 6.50 14.88
C ALA A 260 27.79 7.37 14.32
N SER A 261 27.12 6.89 13.26
CA SER A 261 26.08 7.62 12.54
C SER A 261 24.81 6.81 12.40
N TRP A 262 23.69 7.51 12.28
CA TRP A 262 22.39 6.96 11.98
C TRP A 262 22.06 7.13 10.51
N ASN A 263 21.49 6.08 9.92
CA ASN A 263 20.94 6.13 8.58
C ASN A 263 19.46 5.74 8.63
N ALA A 264 18.62 6.54 7.99
CA ALA A 264 17.21 6.22 7.75
C ALA A 264 17.05 5.68 6.32
N TYR A 265 16.41 4.55 6.20
CA TYR A 265 16.12 3.90 4.91
C TYR A 265 14.62 3.74 4.75
N ASP A 266 14.10 3.90 3.53
CA ASP A 266 12.74 3.52 3.20
C ASP A 266 12.59 1.98 3.14
N LEU A 267 11.36 1.49 2.97
CA LEU A 267 11.07 0.05 2.86
C LEU A 267 11.79 -0.64 1.69
N ASN A 268 12.28 0.12 0.71
CA ASN A 268 13.08 -0.36 -0.41
C ASN A 268 14.58 -0.31 -0.16
N ASN A 269 14.99 -0.03 1.09
CA ASN A 269 16.39 0.11 1.50
C ASN A 269 17.13 1.29 0.82
N LYS A 270 16.38 2.33 0.40
CA LYS A 270 16.93 3.58 -0.13
C LYS A 270 17.21 4.53 1.03
N LEU A 271 18.42 5.10 1.07
CA LEU A 271 18.79 6.07 2.09
C LEU A 271 17.92 7.34 1.97
N LEU A 272 17.19 7.65 3.03
CA LEU A 272 16.34 8.84 3.16
C LEU A 272 17.11 9.99 3.86
N ALA A 273 17.85 9.65 4.90
CA ALA A 273 18.63 10.60 5.69
C ALA A 273 19.81 9.92 6.37
N SER A 274 20.85 10.69 6.70
CA SER A 274 22.00 10.27 7.50
C SER A 274 22.34 11.39 8.51
N GLY A 275 22.71 11.01 9.74
CA GLY A 275 23.08 11.96 10.79
C GLY A 275 24.11 11.40 11.76
#